data_d83d7d508a159ada3a2eeb3fa796ac9f
#
_entry.id   d83d7d508a159ada3a2eeb3fa796ac9f
#
_cell.length_a   1.000
_cell.length_b   1.000
_cell.length_c   1.000
_cell.angle_alpha   90.00
_cell.angle_beta   90.00
_cell.angle_gamma   90.00
#
_symmetry.space_group_name_H-M   'P 1'
#
loop_
_entity.id
_entity.type
_entity.pdbx_description
1 polymer ?
#
loop_
_entity_poly.entity_id
_entity_poly.type
_entity_poly.pdbx_seq_one_letter_code
_entity_poly.pdbx_strand_id
1 'polypeptide(L)'
;EVIAALSILAGAVLTLIAGVGQLRSNDLFVRMHAATKPSTLGWLLVVVGAVMAIPSWSVVTKLILALALQFLTAPVGAHLVGRAAYRVRAERPGRTRSERLVIDELGERLPPDEIA
;
A
#
# COMPACT_ATOMS: atom_id res chain seq x y z
N GLU A 1 12.79 -10.02 -25.70
CA GLU A 1 11.37 -9.59 -25.82
C GLU A 1 10.45 -10.49 -24.98
N VAL A 2 10.56 -11.82 -25.05
CA VAL A 2 9.70 -12.74 -24.28
C VAL A 2 9.85 -12.54 -22.77
N ILE A 3 11.06 -12.39 -22.26
CA ILE A 3 11.33 -12.16 -20.82
C ILE A 3 10.72 -10.83 -20.37
N ALA A 4 10.81 -9.78 -21.16
CA ALA A 4 10.20 -8.49 -20.87
C ALA A 4 8.67 -8.60 -20.79
N ALA A 5 8.06 -9.26 -21.75
CA ALA A 5 6.61 -9.49 -21.77
C ALA A 5 6.14 -10.33 -20.57
N LEU A 6 6.87 -11.38 -20.22
CA LEU A 6 6.57 -12.21 -19.06
C LEU A 6 6.70 -11.42 -17.74
N SER A 7 7.72 -10.56 -17.63
CA SER A 7 7.91 -9.71 -16.44
C SER A 7 6.76 -8.71 -16.28
N ILE A 8 6.33 -8.06 -17.37
CA ILE A 8 5.19 -7.14 -17.35
C ILE A 8 3.90 -7.87 -16.99
N LEU A 9 3.67 -9.03 -17.60
CA LEU A 9 2.48 -9.84 -17.32
C LEU A 9 2.42 -10.31 -15.87
N ALA A 10 3.54 -10.82 -15.35
CA ALA A 10 3.64 -11.25 -13.96
C ALA A 10 3.40 -10.08 -12.99
N GLY A 11 3.98 -8.91 -13.27
CA GLY A 11 3.76 -7.70 -12.50
C GLY A 11 2.31 -7.24 -12.53
N ALA A 12 1.65 -7.28 -13.68
CA ALA A 12 0.23 -6.94 -13.83
C ALA A 12 -0.67 -7.90 -13.04
N VAL A 13 -0.41 -9.21 -13.10
CA VAL A 13 -1.15 -10.24 -12.36
C VAL A 13 -0.99 -10.04 -10.85
N LEU A 14 0.23 -9.79 -10.36
CA LEU A 14 0.47 -9.52 -8.94
C LEU A 14 -0.27 -8.26 -8.46
N THR A 15 -0.27 -7.21 -9.26
CA THR A 15 -0.99 -5.98 -8.94
C THR A 15 -2.51 -6.21 -8.92
N LEU A 16 -3.02 -7.01 -9.85
CA LEU A 16 -4.43 -7.39 -9.88
C LEU A 16 -4.83 -8.21 -8.63
N ILE A 17 -4.01 -9.20 -8.25
CA ILE A 17 -4.22 -10.00 -7.03
C ILE A 17 -4.21 -9.09 -5.79
N ALA A 18 -3.31 -8.11 -5.71
CA ALA A 18 -3.29 -7.12 -4.65
C ALA A 18 -4.59 -6.31 -4.59
N GLY A 19 -5.11 -5.87 -5.74
CA GLY A 19 -6.37 -5.16 -5.85
C GLY A 19 -7.58 -6.00 -5.38
N VAL A 20 -7.66 -7.24 -5.83
CA VAL A 20 -8.71 -8.19 -5.41
C VAL A 20 -8.61 -8.47 -3.90
N GLY A 21 -7.40 -8.65 -3.37
CA GLY A 21 -7.17 -8.84 -1.93
C GLY A 21 -7.69 -7.68 -1.10
N GLN A 22 -7.57 -6.44 -1.59
CA GLN A 22 -8.12 -5.26 -0.92
C GLN A 22 -9.65 -5.26 -0.86
N LEU A 23 -10.32 -5.71 -1.93
CA LEU A 23 -11.79 -5.76 -1.98
C LEU A 23 -12.37 -6.84 -1.07
N ARG A 24 -11.64 -7.93 -0.88
CA ARG A 24 -12.11 -9.10 -0.12
C ARG A 24 -11.89 -9.01 1.38
N SER A 25 -11.00 -8.16 1.84
CA SER A 25 -10.68 -8.01 3.27
C SER A 25 -11.62 -7.02 3.94
N ASN A 26 -12.28 -7.44 5.02
CA ASN A 26 -13.19 -6.59 5.81
C ASN A 26 -12.43 -5.71 6.83
N ASP A 27 -11.19 -6.05 7.15
CA ASP A 27 -10.37 -5.30 8.11
C ASP A 27 -9.40 -4.37 7.39
N LEU A 28 -9.42 -3.09 7.78
CA LEU A 28 -8.68 -2.03 7.12
C LEU A 28 -7.17 -2.21 7.27
N PHE A 29 -6.71 -2.71 8.42
CA PHE A 29 -5.28 -2.97 8.65
C PHE A 29 -4.77 -4.17 7.84
N VAL A 30 -5.58 -5.22 7.72
CA VAL A 30 -5.27 -6.38 6.86
C VAL A 30 -5.24 -5.95 5.39
N ARG A 31 -6.15 -5.06 4.97
CA ARG A 31 -6.17 -4.48 3.62
C ARG A 31 -4.90 -3.69 3.32
N MET A 32 -4.46 -2.84 4.23
CA MET A 32 -3.22 -2.07 4.06
C MET A 32 -1.99 -2.99 3.90
N HIS A 33 -1.92 -4.06 4.69
CA HIS A 33 -0.80 -5.02 4.64
C HIS A 33 -0.83 -5.88 3.38
N ALA A 34 -2.00 -6.34 2.96
CA ALA A 34 -2.19 -7.12 1.74
C ALA A 34 -1.96 -6.30 0.47
N ALA A 35 -2.21 -4.99 0.53
CA ALA A 35 -2.03 -4.09 -0.61
C ALA A 35 -0.56 -3.76 -0.88
N THR A 36 0.24 -3.53 0.18
CA THR A 36 1.58 -2.97 0.03
C THR A 36 2.60 -3.96 -0.56
N LYS A 37 2.64 -5.19 -0.07
CA LYS A 37 3.67 -6.17 -0.48
C LYS A 37 3.57 -6.62 -1.94
N PRO A 38 2.42 -7.16 -2.42
CA PRO A 38 2.33 -7.61 -3.81
C PRO A 38 2.25 -6.46 -4.80
N SER A 39 1.74 -5.30 -4.41
CA SER A 39 1.68 -4.12 -5.28
C SER A 39 3.08 -3.57 -5.59
N THR A 40 3.95 -3.44 -4.59
CA THR A 40 5.33 -2.95 -4.81
C THR A 40 6.15 -3.89 -5.68
N LEU A 41 6.03 -5.21 -5.44
CA LEU A 41 6.71 -6.21 -6.24
C LEU A 41 6.16 -6.24 -7.68
N GLY A 42 4.85 -6.15 -7.84
CA GLY A 42 4.19 -6.08 -9.14
C GLY A 42 4.68 -4.86 -9.94
N TRP A 43 4.74 -3.70 -9.30
CA TRP A 43 5.24 -2.47 -9.90
C TRP A 43 6.72 -2.59 -10.34
N LEU A 44 7.56 -3.16 -9.48
CA LEU A 44 8.97 -3.39 -9.80
C LEU A 44 9.14 -4.28 -11.03
N LEU A 45 8.37 -5.38 -11.13
CA LEU A 45 8.39 -6.28 -12.27
C LEU A 45 7.94 -5.60 -13.56
N VAL A 46 6.92 -4.75 -13.50
CA VAL A 46 6.47 -3.95 -14.67
C VAL A 46 7.57 -3.00 -15.11
N VAL A 47 8.22 -2.30 -14.17
CA VAL A 47 9.32 -1.36 -14.49
C VAL A 47 10.49 -2.10 -15.13
N VAL A 48 10.92 -3.22 -14.56
CA VAL A 48 12.01 -4.03 -15.11
C VAL A 48 11.66 -4.52 -16.52
N GLY A 49 10.46 -5.05 -16.71
CA GLY A 49 9.99 -5.51 -18.00
C GLY A 49 9.91 -4.38 -19.05
N ALA A 50 9.47 -3.19 -18.65
CA ALA A 50 9.40 -2.02 -19.53
C ALA A 50 10.78 -1.51 -19.94
N VAL A 51 11.76 -1.48 -19.01
CA VAL A 51 13.17 -1.15 -19.34
C VAL A 51 13.76 -2.14 -20.32
N MET A 52 13.48 -3.43 -20.16
CA MET A 52 13.96 -4.47 -21.07
C MET A 52 13.27 -4.40 -22.45
N ALA A 53 12.01 -4.01 -22.50
CA ALA A 53 11.25 -3.90 -23.75
C ALA A 53 11.66 -2.68 -24.58
N ILE A 54 11.95 -1.55 -23.93
CA ILE A 54 12.29 -0.27 -24.58
C ILE A 54 13.55 0.29 -23.93
N PRO A 55 14.75 -0.17 -24.33
CA PRO A 55 16.01 0.27 -23.75
C PRO A 55 16.40 1.66 -24.25
N SER A 56 15.67 2.69 -23.79
CA SER A 56 15.93 4.09 -24.11
C SER A 56 16.27 4.84 -22.83
N TRP A 57 17.31 5.68 -22.86
CA TRP A 57 17.73 6.48 -21.70
C TRP A 57 16.60 7.35 -21.14
N SER A 58 15.77 7.91 -22.02
CA SER A 58 14.60 8.71 -21.62
C SER A 58 13.55 7.87 -20.87
N VAL A 59 13.31 6.64 -21.31
CA VAL A 59 12.36 5.72 -20.66
C VAL A 59 12.89 5.29 -19.29
N VAL A 60 14.14 4.90 -19.20
CA VAL A 60 14.80 4.50 -17.94
C VAL A 60 14.71 5.63 -16.91
N THR A 61 15.07 6.86 -17.29
CA THR A 61 15.02 8.02 -16.38
C THR A 61 13.60 8.28 -15.87
N LYS A 62 12.59 8.22 -16.74
CA LYS A 62 11.20 8.41 -16.36
C LYS A 62 10.70 7.31 -15.41
N LEU A 63 11.08 6.05 -15.67
CA LEU A 63 10.68 4.92 -14.85
C LEU A 63 11.36 4.94 -13.45
N ILE A 64 12.64 5.33 -13.39
CA ILE A 64 13.34 5.53 -12.11
C ILE A 64 12.68 6.66 -11.32
N LEU A 65 12.36 7.78 -11.96
CA LEU A 65 11.67 8.89 -11.30
C LEU A 65 10.30 8.48 -10.80
N ALA A 66 9.52 7.76 -11.59
CA ALA A 66 8.21 7.24 -11.19
C ALA A 66 8.33 6.26 -10.02
N LEU A 67 9.33 5.39 -10.02
CA LEU A 67 9.62 4.46 -8.94
C LEU A 67 9.97 5.22 -7.64
N ALA A 68 10.84 6.22 -7.73
CA ALA A 68 11.23 7.05 -6.59
C ALA A 68 10.03 7.79 -5.99
N LEU A 69 9.18 8.38 -6.82
CA LEU A 69 7.94 9.03 -6.39
C LEU A 69 6.98 8.04 -5.73
N GLN A 70 6.83 6.84 -6.28
CA GLN A 70 5.99 5.79 -5.71
C GLN A 70 6.46 5.38 -4.30
N PHE A 71 7.77 5.17 -4.12
CA PHE A 71 8.33 4.84 -2.81
C PHE A 71 8.23 5.98 -1.81
N LEU A 72 8.24 7.22 -2.25
CA LEU A 72 8.07 8.40 -1.39
C LEU A 72 6.61 8.60 -0.98
N THR A 73 5.68 8.47 -1.93
CA THR A 73 4.25 8.77 -1.70
C THR A 73 3.49 7.63 -1.02
N ALA A 74 3.86 6.38 -1.27
CA ALA A 74 3.18 5.24 -0.69
C ALA A 74 3.18 5.20 0.85
N PRO A 75 4.33 5.38 1.55
CA PRO A 75 4.33 5.39 3.01
C PRO A 75 3.56 6.59 3.59
N VAL A 76 3.66 7.77 2.97
CA VAL A 76 2.92 8.97 3.41
C VAL A 76 1.41 8.73 3.30
N GLY A 77 0.94 8.20 2.18
CA GLY A 77 -0.46 7.85 1.97
C GLY A 77 -0.96 6.81 2.98
N ALA A 78 -0.16 5.76 3.23
CA ALA A 78 -0.49 4.73 4.21
C ALA A 78 -0.62 5.29 5.64
N HIS A 79 0.29 6.17 6.06
CA HIS A 79 0.21 6.84 7.36
C HIS A 79 -1.03 7.73 7.50
N LEU A 80 -1.34 8.52 6.48
CA LEU A 80 -2.53 9.38 6.50
C LEU A 80 -3.83 8.57 6.59
N VAL A 81 -3.95 7.50 5.80
CA VAL A 81 -5.10 6.61 5.83
C VAL A 81 -5.20 5.88 7.18
N GLY A 82 -4.08 5.41 7.73
CA GLY A 82 -4.04 4.77 9.05
C GLY A 82 -4.51 5.70 10.16
N ARG A 83 -4.05 6.94 10.18
CA ARG A 83 -4.49 7.97 11.16
C ARG A 83 -5.97 8.30 11.01
N ALA A 84 -6.45 8.50 9.78
CA ALA A 84 -7.86 8.78 9.52
C ALA A 84 -8.75 7.63 9.96
N ALA A 85 -8.35 6.38 9.65
CA ALA A 85 -9.07 5.18 10.05
C ALA A 85 -9.14 5.02 11.58
N TYR A 86 -8.05 5.33 12.27
CA TYR A 86 -7.99 5.31 13.73
C TYR A 86 -8.98 6.31 14.33
N ARG A 87 -9.01 7.56 13.85
CA ARG A 87 -9.96 8.59 14.31
C ARG A 87 -11.42 8.17 14.12
N VAL A 88 -11.79 7.73 12.92
CA VAL A 88 -13.16 7.28 12.62
C VAL A 88 -13.55 6.06 13.45
N ARG A 89 -12.60 5.18 13.73
CA ARG A 89 -12.83 4.00 14.55
C ARG A 89 -12.97 4.35 16.05
N ALA A 90 -12.29 5.40 16.52
CA ALA A 90 -12.40 5.91 17.88
C ALA A 90 -13.78 6.52 18.16
N GLU A 91 -14.41 7.13 17.17
CA GLU A 91 -15.68 7.87 17.32
C GLU A 91 -16.95 7.01 17.18
N ARG A 92 -16.85 5.72 16.77
CA ARG A 92 -18.06 4.88 16.57
C ARG A 92 -18.65 4.35 17.87
N PRO A 93 -19.88 4.75 18.29
CA PRO A 93 -20.60 4.11 19.36
C PRO A 93 -21.07 2.70 18.94
N GLY A 94 -20.78 1.67 19.73
CA GLY A 94 -21.26 0.30 19.50
C GLY A 94 -20.18 -0.77 19.33
N ARG A 95 -18.95 -0.52 19.79
CA ARG A 95 -17.84 -1.46 19.72
C ARG A 95 -17.96 -2.67 20.61
N THR A 96 -17.49 -3.80 20.09
CA THR A 96 -17.21 -4.99 20.90
C THR A 96 -16.11 -4.71 21.93
N ARG A 97 -16.19 -5.40 23.07
CA ARG A 97 -15.27 -5.20 24.21
C ARG A 97 -13.80 -5.37 23.83
N SER A 98 -13.49 -6.29 22.92
CA SER A 98 -12.12 -6.54 22.40
C SER A 98 -11.58 -5.38 21.55
N GLU A 99 -12.43 -4.73 20.75
CA GLU A 99 -12.02 -3.57 19.94
C GLU A 99 -11.78 -2.33 20.80
N ARG A 100 -12.50 -2.19 21.92
CA ARG A 100 -12.27 -1.11 22.89
C ARG A 100 -10.93 -1.27 23.61
N LEU A 101 -10.60 -2.47 24.06
CA LEU A 101 -9.37 -2.72 24.81
C LEU A 101 -8.10 -2.37 24.01
N VAL A 102 -8.05 -2.70 22.71
CA VAL A 102 -6.89 -2.37 21.86
C VAL A 102 -6.71 -0.86 21.68
N ILE A 103 -7.79 -0.09 21.69
CA ILE A 103 -7.74 1.36 21.52
C ILE A 103 -7.44 2.05 22.85
N ASP A 104 -7.97 1.52 23.93
CA ASP A 104 -7.67 2.02 25.28
C ASP A 104 -6.17 1.86 25.59
N GLU A 105 -5.55 0.73 25.21
CA GLU A 105 -4.10 0.54 25.34
C GLU A 105 -3.28 1.51 24.49
N LEU A 106 -3.74 1.84 23.28
CA LEU A 106 -3.08 2.82 22.42
C LEU A 106 -3.34 4.26 22.92
N GLY A 107 -4.53 4.56 23.39
CA GLY A 107 -4.89 5.86 23.97
C GLY A 107 -4.14 6.17 25.26
N GLU A 108 -3.82 5.14 26.07
CA GLU A 108 -3.03 5.30 27.29
C GLU A 108 -1.54 5.55 27.00
N ARG A 109 -1.04 5.12 25.85
CA ARG A 109 0.36 5.29 25.44
C ARG A 109 0.65 6.56 24.63
N LEU A 110 -0.39 7.20 24.09
CA LEU A 110 -0.26 8.41 23.29
C LEU A 110 -0.63 9.63 24.13
N PRO A 111 0.20 10.67 24.15
CA PRO A 111 -0.14 11.92 24.80
C PRO A 111 -1.37 12.56 24.13
N PRO A 112 -2.24 13.26 24.87
CA PRO A 112 -3.51 13.79 24.37
C PRO A 112 -3.36 14.80 23.22
N ASP A 113 -2.22 15.40 23.05
CA ASP A 113 -1.85 16.34 22.00
C ASP A 113 -1.55 15.67 20.64
N GLU A 114 -1.24 14.37 20.60
CA GLU A 114 -1.08 13.61 19.36
C GLU A 114 -2.40 13.02 18.82
N ILE A 115 -3.46 13.02 19.62
CA ILE A 115 -4.78 12.46 19.25
C ILE A 115 -5.67 13.54 18.60
N ALA A 116 -5.30 14.80 18.75
CA ALA A 116 -6.05 15.94 18.23
C ALA A 116 -5.91 16.16 16.71
#